data_b4b579d596281a874d6af63c03c88aa8
#
_entry.id   b4b579d596281a874d6af63c03c88aa8
#
_cell.length_a   1.000
_cell.length_b   1.000
_cell.length_c   1.000
_cell.angle_alpha   90.00
_cell.angle_beta   90.00
_cell.angle_gamma   90.00
#
_symmetry.space_group_name_H-M   'P 1'
#
loop_
_entity.id
_entity.type
_entity.pdbx_description
1 polymer ?
#
loop_
_entity_poly.entity_id
_entity_poly.type
_entity_poly.pdbx_seq_one_letter_code
_entity_poly.pdbx_strand_id
1 'polypeptide(L)'
;MKKRTDALKVLVVEDSKVTLKVLCNFLERMGISSLLKAENGKDAIAIYKKERPDIILLDAQLPDIDGFDIAKQIRAGEQKDDWTAIIFLTSMTKDEDLARGIEVGGDDYLMKPVSEVVLHAKVRAMRRLIEMQRDLVDVSHQLNAANKELQRLSTTDGLTGISNRRMFDELSLREWRRCERMKKPIALVMMDIDYFKLYNDQFGHQAGDDCLRAVAGQVARAAPRASDLAARYGGEEFVLVLGETDADGARWVAENVRQHVADLGIPHSTPQRRVTVSCGVASVQPEKGVALEVLLRSADHALYQAKETGRDRVVVGAYGKT
;
A
#
# COMPACT_ATOMS: atom_id res chain seq x y z
N MET A 1 -2.07 13.67 -9.63
CA MET A 1 -3.53 13.86 -9.69
C MET A 1 -3.84 15.27 -10.17
N LYS A 2 -4.60 15.44 -11.26
CA LYS A 2 -5.09 16.76 -11.68
C LYS A 2 -6.13 17.20 -10.65
N LYS A 3 -5.95 18.37 -10.00
CA LYS A 3 -7.02 19.03 -9.24
C LYS A 3 -8.22 19.17 -10.18
N ARG A 4 -9.31 18.45 -9.89
CA ARG A 4 -10.60 18.73 -10.53
C ARG A 4 -10.95 20.17 -10.15
N THR A 5 -11.29 20.99 -11.14
CA THR A 5 -11.70 22.39 -10.97
C THR A 5 -12.87 22.46 -9.98
N ASP A 6 -12.86 23.44 -9.06
CA ASP A 6 -13.90 23.68 -8.03
C ASP A 6 -15.31 23.96 -8.60
N ALA A 7 -15.44 24.09 -9.93
CA ALA A 7 -16.71 24.34 -10.59
C ALA A 7 -17.46 23.04 -10.84
N LEU A 8 -18.69 22.96 -10.31
CA LEU A 8 -19.63 21.85 -10.52
C LEU A 8 -19.91 21.70 -12.02
N LYS A 9 -19.67 20.49 -12.58
CA LYS A 9 -19.90 20.18 -13.99
C LYS A 9 -21.20 19.42 -14.14
N VAL A 10 -22.17 19.96 -14.88
CA VAL A 10 -23.48 19.37 -15.06
C VAL A 10 -23.69 19.02 -16.53
N LEU A 11 -24.09 17.77 -16.80
CA LEU A 11 -24.56 17.32 -18.12
C LEU A 11 -26.09 17.31 -18.13
N VAL A 12 -26.67 17.97 -19.11
CA VAL A 12 -28.13 17.94 -19.36
C VAL A 12 -28.39 17.13 -20.63
N VAL A 13 -29.19 16.06 -20.50
CA VAL A 13 -29.55 15.15 -21.58
C VAL A 13 -31.06 15.24 -21.81
N GLU A 14 -31.45 15.83 -22.90
CA GLU A 14 -32.86 16.11 -23.24
C GLU A 14 -32.99 16.30 -24.76
N ASP A 15 -33.89 15.60 -25.41
CA ASP A 15 -34.10 15.65 -26.87
C ASP A 15 -34.87 16.91 -27.33
N SER A 16 -35.72 17.45 -26.46
CA SER A 16 -36.41 18.71 -26.71
C SER A 16 -35.50 19.91 -26.55
N LYS A 17 -35.10 20.56 -27.64
CA LYS A 17 -34.26 21.77 -27.62
C LYS A 17 -34.81 22.89 -26.76
N VAL A 18 -36.13 22.99 -26.67
CA VAL A 18 -36.79 24.01 -25.83
C VAL A 18 -36.57 23.70 -24.35
N THR A 19 -36.87 22.46 -23.96
CA THR A 19 -36.66 21.98 -22.57
C THR A 19 -35.19 22.05 -22.17
N LEU A 20 -34.29 21.58 -23.02
CA LEU A 20 -32.86 21.65 -22.84
C LEU A 20 -32.39 23.09 -22.55
N LYS A 21 -32.84 24.05 -23.36
CA LYS A 21 -32.51 25.48 -23.18
C LYS A 21 -33.06 26.04 -21.86
N VAL A 22 -34.29 25.67 -21.49
CA VAL A 22 -34.91 26.10 -20.23
C VAL A 22 -34.12 25.57 -19.03
N LEU A 23 -33.76 24.28 -19.02
CA LEU A 23 -32.98 23.67 -17.94
C LEU A 23 -31.60 24.32 -17.82
N CYS A 24 -30.92 24.56 -18.95
CA CYS A 24 -29.64 25.25 -18.93
C CYS A 24 -29.74 26.65 -18.36
N ASN A 25 -30.76 27.42 -18.73
CA ASN A 25 -30.97 28.77 -18.20
C ASN A 25 -31.22 28.75 -16.67
N PHE A 26 -31.96 27.76 -16.15
CA PHE A 26 -32.15 27.59 -14.72
C PHE A 26 -30.83 27.31 -13.99
N LEU A 27 -29.99 26.42 -14.55
CA LEU A 27 -28.67 26.08 -14.00
C LEU A 27 -27.69 27.28 -14.05
N GLU A 28 -27.69 28.05 -15.13
CA GLU A 28 -26.88 29.26 -15.26
C GLU A 28 -27.25 30.32 -14.21
N ARG A 29 -28.55 30.48 -13.89
CA ARG A 29 -29.02 31.36 -12.80
C ARG A 29 -28.55 30.91 -11.43
N MET A 30 -28.26 29.60 -11.25
CA MET A 30 -27.63 29.08 -10.02
C MET A 30 -26.12 29.34 -9.97
N GLY A 31 -25.53 29.94 -10.99
CA GLY A 31 -24.09 30.16 -11.09
C GLY A 31 -23.29 28.95 -11.56
N ILE A 32 -23.97 27.94 -12.15
CA ILE A 32 -23.29 26.78 -12.73
C ILE A 32 -22.81 27.18 -14.13
N SER A 33 -21.50 27.35 -14.30
CA SER A 33 -20.88 27.77 -15.55
C SER A 33 -20.40 26.61 -16.43
N SER A 34 -20.19 25.41 -15.84
CA SER A 34 -19.70 24.24 -16.56
C SER A 34 -20.88 23.34 -16.97
N LEU A 35 -21.59 23.73 -18.03
CA LEU A 35 -22.72 23.00 -18.57
C LEU A 35 -22.35 22.23 -19.84
N LEU A 36 -22.64 20.92 -19.84
CA LEU A 36 -22.54 20.04 -20.98
C LEU A 36 -23.96 19.71 -21.46
N LYS A 37 -24.13 19.52 -22.77
CA LYS A 37 -25.44 19.30 -23.38
C LYS A 37 -25.40 18.09 -24.31
N ALA A 38 -26.41 17.24 -24.23
CA ALA A 38 -26.64 16.15 -25.16
C ALA A 38 -28.11 16.10 -25.57
N GLU A 39 -28.39 15.89 -26.84
CA GLU A 39 -29.75 15.79 -27.41
C GLU A 39 -30.18 14.33 -27.61
N ASN A 40 -29.29 13.36 -27.31
CA ASN A 40 -29.53 11.93 -27.46
C ASN A 40 -28.64 11.11 -26.51
N GLY A 41 -28.93 9.83 -26.38
CA GLY A 41 -28.23 8.94 -25.46
C GLY A 41 -26.79 8.62 -25.89
N LYS A 42 -26.50 8.49 -27.18
CA LYS A 42 -25.15 8.22 -27.66
C LYS A 42 -24.19 9.34 -27.34
N ASP A 43 -24.60 10.58 -27.57
CA ASP A 43 -23.82 11.76 -27.24
C ASP A 43 -23.64 11.89 -25.72
N ALA A 44 -24.69 11.59 -24.93
CA ALA A 44 -24.63 11.61 -23.47
C ALA A 44 -23.55 10.66 -22.95
N ILE A 45 -23.49 9.41 -23.43
CA ILE A 45 -22.49 8.41 -23.06
C ILE A 45 -21.08 8.85 -23.49
N ALA A 46 -20.93 9.40 -24.70
CA ALA A 46 -19.64 9.90 -25.19
C ALA A 46 -19.11 11.05 -24.33
N ILE A 47 -19.97 12.02 -24.02
CA ILE A 47 -19.64 13.16 -23.15
C ILE A 47 -19.31 12.68 -21.74
N TYR A 48 -20.09 11.77 -21.14
CA TYR A 48 -19.82 11.20 -19.83
C TYR A 48 -18.42 10.58 -19.76
N LYS A 49 -18.06 9.72 -20.72
CA LYS A 49 -16.74 9.06 -20.76
C LYS A 49 -15.58 10.04 -20.85
N LYS A 50 -15.75 11.14 -21.59
CA LYS A 50 -14.71 12.15 -21.83
C LYS A 50 -14.60 13.16 -20.68
N GLU A 51 -15.74 13.69 -20.24
CA GLU A 51 -15.81 14.89 -19.42
C GLU A 51 -16.05 14.59 -17.92
N ARG A 52 -16.56 13.40 -17.58
CA ARG A 52 -16.87 12.97 -16.22
C ARG A 52 -17.62 14.04 -15.43
N PRO A 53 -18.88 14.36 -15.79
CA PRO A 53 -19.69 15.35 -15.09
C PRO A 53 -19.96 14.91 -13.65
N ASP A 54 -20.23 15.87 -12.78
CA ASP A 54 -20.57 15.64 -11.38
C ASP A 54 -22.05 15.33 -11.20
N ILE A 55 -22.92 15.94 -12.04
CA ILE A 55 -24.36 15.72 -12.07
C ILE A 55 -24.79 15.50 -13.51
N ILE A 56 -25.73 14.56 -13.71
CA ILE A 56 -26.41 14.35 -14.98
C ILE A 56 -27.91 14.55 -14.74
N LEU A 57 -28.51 15.50 -15.45
CA LEU A 57 -29.95 15.58 -15.62
C LEU A 57 -30.30 14.75 -16.85
N LEU A 58 -30.98 13.62 -16.68
CA LEU A 58 -31.16 12.61 -17.70
C LEU A 58 -32.64 12.40 -18.00
N ASP A 59 -33.07 12.73 -19.21
CA ASP A 59 -34.41 12.34 -19.67
C ASP A 59 -34.57 10.82 -19.63
N ALA A 60 -35.64 10.35 -18.99
CA ALA A 60 -36.00 8.94 -18.96
C ALA A 60 -36.35 8.41 -20.35
N GLN A 61 -36.89 9.25 -21.24
CA GLN A 61 -37.36 8.88 -22.58
C GLN A 61 -36.57 9.65 -23.64
N LEU A 62 -35.62 9.01 -24.28
CA LEU A 62 -34.84 9.54 -25.38
C LEU A 62 -35.12 8.75 -26.66
N PRO A 63 -34.94 9.35 -27.87
CA PRO A 63 -35.33 8.72 -29.14
C PRO A 63 -34.47 7.52 -29.56
N ASP A 64 -33.25 7.39 -29.03
CA ASP A 64 -32.27 6.38 -29.43
C ASP A 64 -31.97 5.32 -28.37
N ILE A 65 -31.84 5.70 -27.12
CA ILE A 65 -31.51 4.81 -25.98
C ILE A 65 -32.36 5.23 -24.77
N ASP A 66 -32.98 4.27 -24.09
CA ASP A 66 -33.74 4.50 -22.85
C ASP A 66 -32.80 5.12 -21.79
N GLY A 67 -33.26 6.21 -21.12
CA GLY A 67 -32.47 6.87 -20.07
C GLY A 67 -32.06 5.95 -18.94
N PHE A 68 -32.87 4.95 -18.60
CA PHE A 68 -32.53 3.94 -17.60
C PHE A 68 -31.37 3.04 -18.04
N ASP A 69 -31.26 2.72 -19.33
CA ASP A 69 -30.15 1.95 -19.86
C ASP A 69 -28.85 2.78 -19.93
N ILE A 70 -28.97 4.08 -20.14
CA ILE A 70 -27.83 5.02 -20.04
C ILE A 70 -27.32 5.06 -18.59
N ALA A 71 -28.20 5.16 -17.60
CA ALA A 71 -27.81 5.17 -16.18
C ALA A 71 -27.07 3.88 -15.81
N LYS A 72 -27.55 2.70 -16.21
CA LYS A 72 -26.83 1.43 -16.00
C LYS A 72 -25.44 1.43 -16.60
N GLN A 73 -25.27 1.94 -17.82
CA GLN A 73 -23.96 2.01 -18.46
C GLN A 73 -23.00 2.97 -17.73
N ILE A 74 -23.52 4.08 -17.21
CA ILE A 74 -22.76 5.04 -16.41
C ILE A 74 -22.29 4.36 -15.13
N ARG A 75 -23.17 3.71 -14.36
CA ARG A 75 -22.83 2.99 -13.13
C ARG A 75 -21.81 1.87 -13.36
N ALA A 76 -21.97 1.11 -14.43
CA ALA A 76 -21.01 0.06 -14.80
C ALA A 76 -19.61 0.61 -15.16
N GLY A 77 -19.52 1.87 -15.58
CA GLY A 77 -18.27 2.55 -15.92
C GLY A 77 -17.67 3.42 -14.81
N GLU A 78 -18.29 3.50 -13.64
CA GLU A 78 -17.77 4.23 -12.48
C GLU A 78 -16.59 3.49 -11.84
N GLN A 79 -15.57 4.24 -11.43
CA GLN A 79 -14.46 3.70 -10.66
C GLN A 79 -14.78 3.81 -9.16
N LYS A 80 -14.07 3.08 -8.33
CA LYS A 80 -14.33 2.96 -6.88
C LYS A 80 -14.47 4.30 -6.13
N ASP A 81 -13.78 5.34 -6.61
CA ASP A 81 -13.74 6.66 -5.96
C ASP A 81 -14.47 7.75 -6.79
N ASP A 82 -15.06 7.36 -7.94
CA ASP A 82 -15.83 8.24 -8.82
C ASP A 82 -17.32 7.99 -8.63
N TRP A 83 -18.07 9.04 -8.33
CA TRP A 83 -19.53 8.99 -8.29
C TRP A 83 -20.11 10.21 -9.02
N THR A 84 -21.06 9.95 -9.91
CA THR A 84 -21.79 10.97 -10.66
C THR A 84 -23.24 10.93 -10.23
N ALA A 85 -23.80 12.03 -9.75
CA ALA A 85 -25.23 12.09 -9.40
C ALA A 85 -26.10 12.08 -10.65
N ILE A 86 -27.07 11.15 -10.72
CA ILE A 86 -28.01 11.03 -11.84
C ILE A 86 -29.40 11.42 -11.35
N ILE A 87 -29.96 12.49 -11.92
CA ILE A 87 -31.31 12.96 -11.66
C ILE A 87 -32.14 12.72 -12.92
N PHE A 88 -33.12 11.82 -12.83
CA PHE A 88 -34.00 11.58 -13.97
C PHE A 88 -34.99 12.72 -14.19
N LEU A 89 -35.20 13.10 -15.45
CA LEU A 89 -36.29 13.96 -15.90
C LEU A 89 -37.42 13.08 -16.41
N THR A 90 -38.60 13.12 -15.83
CA THR A 90 -39.67 12.19 -16.18
C THR A 90 -41.06 12.84 -16.21
N SER A 91 -41.87 12.43 -17.15
CA SER A 91 -43.32 12.67 -17.17
C SER A 91 -44.14 11.51 -16.55
N MET A 92 -43.44 10.43 -16.15
CA MET A 92 -44.07 9.25 -15.55
C MET A 92 -44.49 9.55 -14.12
N THR A 93 -45.72 9.21 -13.78
CA THR A 93 -46.34 9.46 -12.45
C THR A 93 -46.56 8.17 -11.68
N LYS A 94 -46.27 7.01 -12.25
CA LYS A 94 -46.48 5.71 -11.60
C LYS A 94 -45.29 5.40 -10.68
N ASP A 95 -45.61 4.93 -9.48
CA ASP A 95 -44.62 4.55 -8.47
C ASP A 95 -43.64 3.46 -8.98
N GLU A 96 -44.10 2.55 -9.85
CA GLU A 96 -43.31 1.48 -10.46
C GLU A 96 -42.18 2.04 -11.34
N ASP A 97 -42.41 3.09 -12.12
CA ASP A 97 -41.42 3.71 -12.99
C ASP A 97 -40.39 4.49 -12.17
N LEU A 98 -40.82 5.13 -11.08
CA LEU A 98 -39.94 5.84 -10.14
C LEU A 98 -39.04 4.85 -9.38
N ALA A 99 -39.59 3.74 -8.90
CA ALA A 99 -38.84 2.67 -8.25
C ALA A 99 -37.77 2.08 -9.19
N ARG A 100 -38.13 1.81 -10.47
CA ARG A 100 -37.22 1.34 -11.49
C ARG A 100 -36.06 2.31 -11.71
N GLY A 101 -36.31 3.62 -11.71
CA GLY A 101 -35.27 4.64 -11.85
C GLY A 101 -34.20 4.56 -10.77
N ILE A 102 -34.62 4.35 -9.51
CA ILE A 102 -33.72 4.19 -8.36
C ILE A 102 -32.94 2.86 -8.46
N GLU A 103 -33.62 1.75 -8.80
CA GLU A 103 -32.97 0.42 -8.92
C GLU A 103 -31.88 0.38 -9.98
N VAL A 104 -32.01 1.14 -11.07
CA VAL A 104 -31.00 1.21 -12.14
C VAL A 104 -29.85 2.18 -11.82
N GLY A 105 -29.88 2.82 -10.65
CA GLY A 105 -28.80 3.67 -10.18
C GLY A 105 -29.04 5.17 -10.32
N GLY A 106 -30.28 5.60 -10.50
CA GLY A 106 -30.67 7.01 -10.34
C GLY A 106 -30.61 7.43 -8.87
N ASP A 107 -30.17 8.64 -8.61
CA ASP A 107 -30.10 9.18 -7.24
C ASP A 107 -31.32 10.00 -6.88
N ASP A 108 -32.03 10.55 -7.89
CA ASP A 108 -33.22 11.35 -7.70
C ASP A 108 -34.00 11.49 -9.02
N TYR A 109 -35.18 12.14 -8.99
CA TYR A 109 -36.01 12.43 -10.17
C TYR A 109 -36.62 13.83 -10.10
N LEU A 110 -36.95 14.37 -11.28
CA LEU A 110 -37.65 15.64 -11.49
C LEU A 110 -38.81 15.42 -12.45
N MET A 111 -40.02 15.82 -11.99
CA MET A 111 -41.24 15.74 -12.80
C MET A 111 -41.27 16.83 -13.85
N LYS A 112 -41.59 16.47 -15.08
CA LYS A 112 -41.88 17.41 -16.18
C LYS A 112 -43.32 17.91 -16.08
N PRO A 113 -43.61 19.23 -16.21
CA PRO A 113 -42.66 20.31 -16.51
C PRO A 113 -41.82 20.67 -15.27
N VAL A 114 -40.48 20.80 -15.50
CA VAL A 114 -39.52 21.01 -14.40
C VAL A 114 -39.70 22.40 -13.77
N SER A 115 -39.96 22.42 -12.48
CA SER A 115 -39.97 23.64 -11.70
C SER A 115 -38.56 24.11 -11.39
N GLU A 116 -38.25 25.39 -11.66
CA GLU A 116 -36.95 26.00 -11.33
C GLU A 116 -36.59 25.83 -9.85
N VAL A 117 -37.56 26.08 -8.94
CA VAL A 117 -37.35 25.97 -7.50
C VAL A 117 -36.99 24.54 -7.08
N VAL A 118 -37.69 23.54 -7.64
CA VAL A 118 -37.42 22.13 -7.33
C VAL A 118 -36.09 21.69 -7.89
N LEU A 119 -35.74 22.08 -9.13
CA LEU A 119 -34.42 21.83 -9.73
C LEU A 119 -33.31 22.40 -8.84
N HIS A 120 -33.43 23.66 -8.44
CA HIS A 120 -32.46 24.31 -7.56
C HIS A 120 -32.26 23.55 -6.24
N ALA A 121 -33.37 23.14 -5.59
CA ALA A 121 -33.28 22.40 -4.35
C ALA A 121 -32.56 21.07 -4.50
N LYS A 122 -32.89 20.30 -5.56
CA LYS A 122 -32.26 18.99 -5.82
C LYS A 122 -30.80 19.07 -6.25
N VAL A 123 -30.47 20.00 -7.15
CA VAL A 123 -29.07 20.23 -7.55
C VAL A 123 -28.20 20.67 -6.36
N ARG A 124 -28.75 21.54 -5.49
CA ARG A 124 -28.08 21.96 -4.25
C ARG A 124 -27.85 20.78 -3.29
N ALA A 125 -28.82 19.88 -3.15
CA ALA A 125 -28.67 18.68 -2.33
C ALA A 125 -27.61 17.75 -2.90
N MET A 126 -27.62 17.48 -4.21
CA MET A 126 -26.62 16.64 -4.88
C MET A 126 -25.21 17.24 -4.79
N ARG A 127 -25.08 18.56 -5.00
CA ARG A 127 -23.80 19.25 -4.81
C ARG A 127 -23.22 19.00 -3.41
N ARG A 128 -24.03 19.12 -2.37
CA ARG A 128 -23.60 18.86 -0.99
C ARG A 128 -23.15 17.41 -0.78
N LEU A 129 -23.87 16.44 -1.36
CA LEU A 129 -23.48 15.02 -1.30
C LEU A 129 -22.16 14.76 -2.03
N ILE A 130 -21.97 15.37 -3.20
CA ILE A 130 -20.72 15.26 -3.98
C ILE A 130 -19.53 15.84 -3.19
N GLU A 131 -19.71 17.01 -2.57
CA GLU A 131 -18.69 17.64 -1.72
C GLU A 131 -18.33 16.74 -0.53
N MET A 132 -19.33 16.21 0.19
CA MET A 132 -19.11 15.30 1.33
C MET A 132 -18.40 14.00 0.90
N GLN A 133 -18.78 13.42 -0.23
CA GLN A 133 -18.16 12.20 -0.74
C GLN A 133 -16.68 12.45 -1.13
N ARG A 134 -16.38 13.60 -1.76
CA ARG A 134 -15.01 14.00 -2.08
C ARG A 134 -14.16 14.17 -0.83
N ASP A 135 -14.68 14.87 0.17
CA ASP A 135 -13.98 15.06 1.44
C ASP A 135 -13.69 13.71 2.12
N LEU A 136 -14.63 12.77 2.09
CA LEU A 136 -14.47 11.44 2.65
C LEU A 136 -13.35 10.64 1.94
N VAL A 137 -13.31 10.70 0.61
CA VAL A 137 -12.25 10.06 -0.20
C VAL A 137 -10.89 10.67 0.13
N ASP A 138 -10.79 11.99 0.19
CA ASP A 138 -9.53 12.69 0.51
C ASP A 138 -9.04 12.35 1.93
N VAL A 139 -9.91 12.34 2.93
CA VAL A 139 -9.56 11.94 4.31
C VAL A 139 -9.12 10.48 4.35
N SER A 140 -9.78 9.58 3.62
CA SER A 140 -9.39 8.17 3.52
C SER A 140 -7.99 7.99 2.93
N HIS A 141 -7.66 8.74 1.87
CA HIS A 141 -6.33 8.72 1.28
C HIS A 141 -5.25 9.26 2.23
N GLN A 142 -5.52 10.36 2.93
CA GLN A 142 -4.61 10.92 3.93
C GLN A 142 -4.37 9.95 5.09
N LEU A 143 -5.42 9.32 5.61
CA LEU A 143 -5.33 8.33 6.68
C LEU A 143 -4.49 7.11 6.24
N ASN A 144 -4.71 6.60 5.04
CA ASN A 144 -3.93 5.48 4.50
C ASN A 144 -2.46 5.85 4.30
N ALA A 145 -2.16 7.07 3.86
CA ALA A 145 -0.79 7.56 3.72
C ALA A 145 -0.10 7.69 5.09
N ALA A 146 -0.80 8.27 6.08
CA ALA A 146 -0.28 8.40 7.45
C ALA A 146 -0.05 7.03 8.10
N ASN A 147 -0.98 6.07 7.93
CA ASN A 147 -0.81 4.70 8.44
C ASN A 147 0.40 3.99 7.81
N LYS A 148 0.61 4.12 6.50
CA LYS A 148 1.79 3.55 5.84
C LYS A 148 3.08 4.14 6.38
N GLU A 149 3.12 5.45 6.63
CA GLU A 149 4.31 6.11 7.19
C GLU A 149 4.54 5.69 8.65
N LEU A 150 3.49 5.61 9.47
CA LEU A 150 3.59 5.08 10.83
C LEU A 150 4.10 3.64 10.85
N GLN A 151 3.62 2.78 9.95
CA GLN A 151 4.12 1.42 9.80
C GLN A 151 5.60 1.41 9.42
N ARG A 152 6.00 2.22 8.42
CA ARG A 152 7.40 2.34 8.00
C ARG A 152 8.31 2.76 9.17
N LEU A 153 7.95 3.81 9.89
CA LEU A 153 8.70 4.28 11.07
C LEU A 153 8.72 3.25 12.20
N SER A 154 7.71 2.41 12.30
CA SER A 154 7.62 1.37 13.34
C SER A 154 8.32 0.06 12.98
N THR A 155 8.64 -0.21 11.70
CA THR A 155 9.14 -1.51 11.22
C THR A 155 10.51 -1.48 10.59
N THR A 156 11.03 -0.29 10.25
CA THR A 156 12.37 -0.13 9.67
C THR A 156 13.34 0.53 10.64
N ASP A 157 14.61 0.20 10.53
CA ASP A 157 15.71 0.91 11.21
C ASP A 157 16.02 2.22 10.47
N GLY A 158 15.98 3.33 11.19
CA GLY A 158 16.11 4.68 10.63
C GLY A 158 17.48 4.98 10.02
N LEU A 159 18.54 4.28 10.44
CA LEU A 159 19.87 4.44 9.91
C LEU A 159 20.12 3.62 8.65
N THR A 160 19.76 2.33 8.70
CA THR A 160 20.15 1.33 7.70
C THR A 160 19.05 1.06 6.65
N GLY A 161 17.79 1.43 6.93
CA GLY A 161 16.66 1.23 6.04
C GLY A 161 16.14 -0.22 5.93
N ILE A 162 16.81 -1.21 6.55
CA ILE A 162 16.31 -2.58 6.66
C ILE A 162 15.33 -2.71 7.83
N SER A 163 14.73 -3.87 8.03
CA SER A 163 13.81 -4.09 9.16
C SER A 163 14.51 -3.84 10.51
N ASN A 164 13.76 -3.33 11.47
CA ASN A 164 14.25 -3.16 12.84
C ASN A 164 13.96 -4.40 13.69
N ARG A 165 14.44 -4.41 14.94
CA ARG A 165 14.24 -5.50 15.92
C ARG A 165 12.77 -5.83 16.12
N ARG A 166 11.89 -4.82 16.19
CA ARG A 166 10.45 -5.05 16.37
C ARG A 166 9.85 -5.85 15.21
N MET A 167 10.23 -5.51 13.99
CA MET A 167 9.79 -6.25 12.79
C MET A 167 10.36 -7.66 12.77
N PHE A 168 11.61 -7.84 13.24
CA PHE A 168 12.20 -9.18 13.43
C PHE A 168 11.36 -10.00 14.41
N ASP A 169 11.02 -9.49 15.59
CA ASP A 169 10.24 -10.21 16.61
C ASP A 169 8.87 -10.65 16.06
N GLU A 170 8.22 -9.80 15.27
CA GLU A 170 6.90 -10.06 14.68
C GLU A 170 6.95 -11.09 13.55
N LEU A 171 7.84 -10.90 12.57
CA LEU A 171 7.91 -11.75 11.38
C LEU A 171 8.58 -13.09 11.65
N SER A 172 9.59 -13.16 12.51
CA SER A 172 10.23 -14.43 12.87
C SER A 172 9.25 -15.39 13.52
N LEU A 173 8.37 -14.91 14.40
CA LEU A 173 7.33 -15.73 15.01
C LEU A 173 6.27 -16.20 13.99
N ARG A 174 5.93 -15.34 13.04
CA ARG A 174 5.00 -15.70 11.95
C ARG A 174 5.58 -16.78 11.05
N GLU A 175 6.85 -16.63 10.67
CA GLU A 175 7.56 -17.57 9.82
C GLU A 175 7.82 -18.91 10.54
N TRP A 176 8.15 -18.88 11.83
CA TRP A 176 8.24 -20.04 12.69
C TRP A 176 6.97 -20.89 12.63
N ARG A 177 5.81 -20.27 12.88
CA ARG A 177 4.50 -20.95 12.83
C ARG A 177 4.17 -21.47 11.44
N ARG A 178 4.62 -20.79 10.39
CA ARG A 178 4.46 -21.25 9.01
C ARG A 178 5.27 -22.50 8.75
N CYS A 179 6.55 -22.51 9.11
CA CYS A 179 7.43 -23.66 8.96
C CYS A 179 6.98 -24.85 9.80
N GLU A 180 6.49 -24.62 11.03
CA GLU A 180 5.91 -25.66 11.88
C GLU A 180 4.74 -26.38 11.17
N ARG A 181 3.78 -25.62 10.63
CA ARG A 181 2.63 -26.20 9.91
C ARG A 181 3.04 -26.95 8.63
N MET A 182 4.03 -26.44 7.93
CA MET A 182 4.52 -27.02 6.67
C MET A 182 5.52 -28.16 6.90
N LYS A 183 5.95 -28.41 8.14
CA LYS A 183 7.02 -29.34 8.50
C LYS A 183 8.32 -29.07 7.70
N LYS A 184 8.68 -27.80 7.60
CA LYS A 184 9.87 -27.34 6.90
C LYS A 184 10.85 -26.71 7.89
N PRO A 185 12.16 -26.77 7.61
CA PRO A 185 13.16 -26.12 8.45
C PRO A 185 13.04 -24.60 8.39
N ILE A 186 13.48 -23.96 9.47
CA ILE A 186 13.72 -22.52 9.54
C ILE A 186 15.12 -22.29 10.09
N ALA A 187 15.82 -21.29 9.59
CA ALA A 187 17.14 -20.93 10.08
C ALA A 187 17.22 -19.45 10.49
N LEU A 188 18.07 -19.19 11.48
CA LEU A 188 18.48 -17.86 11.89
C LEU A 188 20.00 -17.71 11.67
N VAL A 189 20.41 -16.54 11.20
CA VAL A 189 21.81 -16.13 11.14
C VAL A 189 21.96 -14.85 11.95
N MET A 190 22.60 -14.93 13.11
CA MET A 190 23.01 -13.76 13.88
C MET A 190 24.37 -13.29 13.40
N MET A 191 24.54 -11.98 13.23
CA MET A 191 25.76 -11.39 12.70
C MET A 191 26.15 -10.16 13.50
N ASP A 192 27.45 -9.92 13.60
CA ASP A 192 28.00 -8.76 14.29
C ASP A 192 29.25 -8.27 13.54
N ILE A 193 29.39 -6.95 13.44
CA ILE A 193 30.56 -6.33 12.80
C ILE A 193 31.74 -6.44 13.73
N ASP A 194 32.80 -7.13 13.28
CA ASP A 194 33.99 -7.36 14.07
C ASP A 194 34.69 -6.06 14.44
N TYR A 195 34.98 -5.89 15.74
CA TYR A 195 35.69 -4.74 16.29
C TYR A 195 35.04 -3.38 15.97
N PHE A 196 33.71 -3.31 15.83
CA PHE A 196 33.03 -2.09 15.42
C PHE A 196 33.27 -0.89 16.37
N LYS A 197 33.36 -1.13 17.68
CA LYS A 197 33.70 -0.10 18.63
C LYS A 197 35.09 0.52 18.31
N LEU A 198 36.10 -0.31 18.03
CA LEU A 198 37.43 0.16 17.65
C LEU A 198 37.40 0.96 16.33
N TYR A 199 36.54 0.56 15.40
CA TYR A 199 36.31 1.29 14.16
C TYR A 199 35.78 2.70 14.44
N ASN A 200 34.73 2.83 15.28
CA ASN A 200 34.17 4.12 15.68
C ASN A 200 35.18 5.00 16.41
N ASP A 201 35.96 4.42 17.31
CA ASP A 201 37.00 5.15 18.08
C ASP A 201 38.08 5.70 17.14
N GLN A 202 38.39 5.02 16.04
CA GLN A 202 39.42 5.42 15.09
C GLN A 202 38.95 6.37 14.00
N PHE A 203 37.74 6.13 13.44
CA PHE A 203 37.24 6.83 12.24
C PHE A 203 36.05 7.78 12.52
N GLY A 204 35.55 7.75 13.76
CA GLY A 204 34.40 8.56 14.19
C GLY A 204 33.03 7.93 13.89
N HIS A 205 32.02 8.37 14.58
CA HIS A 205 30.65 7.81 14.50
C HIS A 205 30.02 7.97 13.08
N GLN A 206 30.34 9.04 12.35
CA GLN A 206 29.81 9.22 11.00
C GLN A 206 30.30 8.12 10.03
N ALA A 207 31.60 7.76 10.13
CA ALA A 207 32.16 6.65 9.36
C ALA A 207 31.54 5.31 9.80
N GLY A 208 31.25 5.15 11.11
CA GLY A 208 30.51 4.00 11.63
C GLY A 208 29.10 3.88 11.05
N ASP A 209 28.39 4.98 10.95
CA ASP A 209 27.05 5.01 10.35
C ASP A 209 27.10 4.61 8.87
N ASP A 210 28.08 5.08 8.12
CA ASP A 210 28.28 4.71 6.70
C ASP A 210 28.66 3.23 6.57
N CYS A 211 29.49 2.71 7.48
CA CYS A 211 29.82 1.29 7.57
C CYS A 211 28.56 0.44 7.83
N LEU A 212 27.73 0.83 8.80
CA LEU A 212 26.47 0.14 9.10
C LEU A 212 25.52 0.11 7.88
N ARG A 213 25.40 1.20 7.14
CA ARG A 213 24.59 1.26 5.91
C ARG A 213 25.13 0.32 4.83
N ALA A 214 26.45 0.29 4.64
CA ALA A 214 27.09 -0.56 3.67
C ALA A 214 26.90 -2.06 3.98
N VAL A 215 27.12 -2.45 5.25
CA VAL A 215 26.90 -3.83 5.72
C VAL A 215 25.43 -4.22 5.60
N ALA A 216 24.50 -3.36 6.06
CA ALA A 216 23.05 -3.60 5.94
C ALA A 216 22.62 -3.87 4.49
N GLY A 217 23.22 -3.17 3.53
CA GLY A 217 22.98 -3.41 2.10
C GLY A 217 23.37 -4.83 1.65
N GLN A 218 24.44 -5.41 2.18
CA GLN A 218 24.83 -6.80 1.88
C GLN A 218 23.91 -7.81 2.57
N VAL A 219 23.54 -7.54 3.82
CA VAL A 219 22.60 -8.37 4.58
C VAL A 219 21.21 -8.41 3.90
N ALA A 220 20.72 -7.26 3.44
CA ALA A 220 19.44 -7.17 2.72
C ALA A 220 19.43 -8.00 1.41
N ARG A 221 20.53 -7.99 0.65
CA ARG A 221 20.66 -8.78 -0.58
C ARG A 221 20.62 -10.29 -0.35
N ALA A 222 20.98 -10.74 0.84
CA ALA A 222 20.97 -12.15 1.21
C ALA A 222 19.56 -12.70 1.56
N ALA A 223 18.56 -11.84 1.68
CA ALA A 223 17.17 -12.19 1.97
C ALA A 223 16.24 -11.83 0.79
N PRO A 224 16.37 -12.49 -0.39
CA PRO A 224 15.65 -12.11 -1.61
C PRO A 224 14.21 -12.63 -1.66
N ARG A 225 13.85 -13.62 -0.83
CA ARG A 225 12.53 -14.26 -0.86
C ARG A 225 11.55 -13.50 0.05
N ALA A 226 10.27 -13.56 -0.27
CA ALA A 226 9.21 -13.00 0.58
C ALA A 226 9.11 -13.66 1.98
N SER A 227 9.67 -14.86 2.14
CA SER A 227 9.78 -15.60 3.41
C SER A 227 11.02 -15.23 4.20
N ASP A 228 11.98 -14.54 3.60
CA ASP A 228 13.24 -14.19 4.23
C ASP A 228 13.16 -12.79 4.82
N LEU A 229 13.87 -12.56 5.91
CA LEU A 229 13.92 -11.26 6.56
C LEU A 229 15.36 -10.90 6.89
N ALA A 230 15.75 -9.68 6.54
CA ALA A 230 16.97 -9.04 6.99
C ALA A 230 16.60 -7.90 7.97
N ALA A 231 17.17 -7.93 9.17
CA ALA A 231 16.89 -6.91 10.18
C ALA A 231 18.17 -6.47 10.93
N ARG A 232 18.17 -5.23 11.39
CA ARG A 232 19.12 -4.76 12.40
C ARG A 232 18.58 -5.10 13.78
N TYR A 233 19.30 -5.96 14.49
CA TYR A 233 18.88 -6.46 15.79
C TYR A 233 19.18 -5.44 16.92
N GLY A 234 20.31 -4.74 16.82
CA GLY A 234 20.71 -3.64 17.72
C GLY A 234 22.17 -3.25 17.52
N GLY A 235 22.51 -1.98 17.70
CA GLY A 235 23.90 -1.52 17.53
C GLY A 235 24.52 -1.92 16.20
N GLU A 236 25.54 -2.78 16.24
CA GLU A 236 26.24 -3.38 15.09
C GLU A 236 25.77 -4.80 14.75
N GLU A 237 24.69 -5.26 15.38
CA GLU A 237 24.16 -6.61 15.21
C GLU A 237 23.06 -6.66 14.15
N PHE A 238 23.14 -7.67 13.30
CA PHE A 238 22.17 -7.96 12.24
C PHE A 238 21.65 -9.40 12.37
N VAL A 239 20.47 -9.66 11.84
CA VAL A 239 19.86 -10.98 11.83
C VAL A 239 19.18 -11.27 10.49
N LEU A 240 19.34 -12.51 10.01
CA LEU A 240 18.55 -13.06 8.92
C LEU A 240 17.62 -14.16 9.46
N VAL A 241 16.37 -14.14 8.99
CA VAL A 241 15.42 -15.25 9.12
C VAL A 241 15.28 -15.86 7.74
N LEU A 242 15.52 -17.16 7.62
CA LEU A 242 15.46 -17.89 6.35
C LEU A 242 14.42 -19.00 6.47
N GLY A 243 13.27 -18.81 5.86
CA GLY A 243 12.22 -19.80 5.80
C GLY A 243 12.57 -20.96 4.87
N GLU A 244 12.11 -22.18 5.21
CA GLU A 244 12.33 -23.40 4.43
C GLU A 244 13.82 -23.65 4.10
N THR A 245 14.71 -23.31 5.05
CA THR A 245 16.16 -23.37 4.88
C THR A 245 16.78 -24.18 6.02
N ASP A 246 17.57 -25.17 5.70
CA ASP A 246 18.31 -26.00 6.65
C ASP A 246 19.66 -25.34 7.05
N ALA A 247 20.43 -26.04 7.88
CA ALA A 247 21.70 -25.52 8.41
C ALA A 247 22.74 -25.30 7.29
N ASP A 248 22.80 -26.16 6.30
CA ASP A 248 23.77 -26.05 5.20
C ASP A 248 23.41 -24.87 4.27
N GLY A 249 22.12 -24.72 3.95
CA GLY A 249 21.64 -23.58 3.18
C GLY A 249 21.87 -22.25 3.90
N ALA A 250 21.58 -22.19 5.21
CA ALA A 250 21.81 -21.00 6.01
C ALA A 250 23.30 -20.68 6.18
N ARG A 251 24.15 -21.71 6.33
CA ARG A 251 25.62 -21.54 6.35
C ARG A 251 26.10 -20.93 5.04
N TRP A 252 25.61 -21.42 3.91
CA TRP A 252 25.99 -20.87 2.61
C TRP A 252 25.60 -19.40 2.47
N VAL A 253 24.37 -19.02 2.90
CA VAL A 253 23.91 -17.63 2.91
C VAL A 253 24.81 -16.77 3.81
N ALA A 254 25.10 -17.23 5.03
CA ALA A 254 25.95 -16.51 5.99
C ALA A 254 27.37 -16.31 5.45
N GLU A 255 27.96 -17.31 4.80
CA GLU A 255 29.29 -17.22 4.22
C GLU A 255 29.33 -16.22 3.04
N ASN A 256 28.28 -16.19 2.20
CA ASN A 256 28.17 -15.20 1.15
C ASN A 256 28.08 -13.77 1.72
N VAL A 257 27.27 -13.56 2.79
CA VAL A 257 27.23 -12.24 3.45
C VAL A 257 28.60 -11.85 3.97
N ARG A 258 29.26 -12.77 4.72
CA ARG A 258 30.60 -12.54 5.27
C ARG A 258 31.59 -12.12 4.16
N GLN A 259 31.61 -12.87 3.05
CA GLN A 259 32.49 -12.58 1.92
C GLN A 259 32.15 -11.22 1.27
N HIS A 260 30.87 -10.95 0.99
CA HIS A 260 30.47 -9.69 0.36
C HIS A 260 30.75 -8.48 1.26
N VAL A 261 30.65 -8.63 2.59
CA VAL A 261 31.06 -7.57 3.53
C VAL A 261 32.56 -7.36 3.46
N ALA A 262 33.38 -8.43 3.47
CA ALA A 262 34.82 -8.35 3.34
C ALA A 262 35.25 -7.71 1.99
N ASP A 263 34.51 -7.99 0.91
CA ASP A 263 34.76 -7.45 -0.44
C ASP A 263 34.39 -5.96 -0.58
N LEU A 264 33.64 -5.39 0.36
CA LEU A 264 33.45 -3.92 0.43
C LEU A 264 34.78 -3.19 0.61
N GLY A 265 35.79 -3.87 1.15
CA GLY A 265 37.12 -3.32 1.31
C GLY A 265 37.21 -2.11 2.23
N ILE A 266 36.22 -1.94 3.15
CA ILE A 266 36.18 -0.81 4.09
C ILE A 266 37.43 -0.92 5.00
N PRO A 267 38.36 0.07 4.99
CA PRO A 267 39.61 -0.03 5.75
C PRO A 267 39.38 -0.14 7.25
N HIS A 268 40.13 -1.01 7.94
CA HIS A 268 40.13 -1.13 9.39
C HIS A 268 41.52 -1.45 9.91
N SER A 269 41.82 -1.11 11.17
CA SER A 269 43.13 -1.37 11.85
C SER A 269 43.26 -2.79 12.40
N THR A 270 42.32 -3.68 12.11
CA THR A 270 42.37 -5.10 12.50
C THR A 270 43.43 -5.88 11.69
N PRO A 271 43.79 -7.11 12.12
CA PRO A 271 44.69 -7.97 11.34
C PRO A 271 44.21 -8.19 9.89
N GLN A 272 42.93 -8.22 9.64
CA GLN A 272 42.31 -8.34 8.32
C GLN A 272 42.46 -7.07 7.45
N ARG A 273 42.81 -5.93 8.08
CA ARG A 273 42.93 -4.59 7.50
C ARG A 273 41.66 -4.07 6.81
N ARG A 274 40.52 -4.69 7.10
CA ARG A 274 39.21 -4.35 6.56
C ARG A 274 38.12 -4.74 7.53
N VAL A 275 36.94 -4.15 7.36
CA VAL A 275 35.73 -4.52 8.11
C VAL A 275 35.32 -5.95 7.73
N THR A 276 35.05 -6.76 8.74
CA THR A 276 34.54 -8.14 8.61
C THR A 276 33.36 -8.35 9.53
N VAL A 277 32.65 -9.46 9.35
CA VAL A 277 31.54 -9.87 10.21
C VAL A 277 31.72 -11.30 10.68
N SER A 278 31.38 -11.54 11.94
CA SER A 278 31.23 -12.88 12.47
C SER A 278 29.77 -13.29 12.40
N CYS A 279 29.50 -14.56 12.06
CA CYS A 279 28.14 -15.08 11.91
C CYS A 279 27.93 -16.34 12.74
N GLY A 280 26.80 -16.41 13.43
CA GLY A 280 26.32 -17.60 14.11
C GLY A 280 25.04 -18.11 13.42
N VAL A 281 25.03 -19.36 13.03
CA VAL A 281 23.91 -19.99 12.30
C VAL A 281 23.26 -21.03 13.18
N ALA A 282 21.95 -21.06 13.22
CA ALA A 282 21.18 -22.16 13.78
C ALA A 282 19.99 -22.49 12.87
N SER A 283 19.66 -23.76 12.75
CA SER A 283 18.49 -24.20 11.99
C SER A 283 17.79 -25.37 12.73
N VAL A 284 16.48 -25.40 12.58
CA VAL A 284 15.64 -26.47 13.14
C VAL A 284 14.38 -26.64 12.29
N GLN A 285 13.86 -27.85 12.26
CA GLN A 285 12.46 -28.07 11.87
C GLN A 285 11.57 -27.84 13.11
N PRO A 286 10.74 -26.77 13.14
CA PRO A 286 9.93 -26.48 14.32
C PRO A 286 8.97 -27.62 14.66
N GLU A 287 8.90 -27.96 15.94
CA GLU A 287 7.97 -28.95 16.49
C GLU A 287 7.05 -28.28 17.52
N LYS A 288 5.86 -28.85 17.72
CA LYS A 288 4.90 -28.38 18.72
C LYS A 288 5.54 -28.35 20.13
N GLY A 289 5.42 -27.18 20.79
CA GLY A 289 5.96 -27.00 22.14
C GLY A 289 7.41 -26.53 22.19
N VAL A 290 8.08 -26.38 21.07
CA VAL A 290 9.40 -25.73 20.98
C VAL A 290 9.22 -24.26 20.67
N ALA A 291 9.95 -23.39 21.38
CA ALA A 291 9.88 -21.95 21.23
C ALA A 291 10.99 -21.42 20.30
N LEU A 292 10.69 -20.38 19.54
CA LEU A 292 11.65 -19.68 18.65
C LEU A 292 12.89 -19.19 19.40
N GLU A 293 12.73 -18.83 20.68
CA GLU A 293 13.80 -18.33 21.55
C GLU A 293 14.94 -19.35 21.74
N VAL A 294 14.65 -20.65 21.60
CA VAL A 294 15.69 -21.69 21.66
C VAL A 294 16.58 -21.61 20.43
N LEU A 295 15.98 -21.41 19.25
CA LEU A 295 16.73 -21.22 17.99
C LEU A 295 17.57 -19.94 18.04
N LEU A 296 16.99 -18.84 18.56
CA LEU A 296 17.69 -17.57 18.70
C LEU A 296 18.91 -17.71 19.61
N ARG A 297 18.76 -18.36 20.77
CA ARG A 297 19.89 -18.62 21.68
C ARG A 297 20.97 -19.50 21.06
N SER A 298 20.59 -20.48 20.24
CA SER A 298 21.55 -21.33 19.54
C SER A 298 22.37 -20.53 18.50
N ALA A 299 21.72 -19.63 17.76
CA ALA A 299 22.40 -18.76 16.81
C ALA A 299 23.34 -17.75 17.52
N ASP A 300 22.88 -17.17 18.62
CA ASP A 300 23.67 -16.23 19.43
C ASP A 300 24.92 -16.91 20.03
N HIS A 301 24.75 -18.13 20.60
CA HIS A 301 25.87 -18.90 21.10
C HIS A 301 26.90 -19.24 20.00
N ALA A 302 26.42 -19.58 18.79
CA ALA A 302 27.31 -19.81 17.64
C ALA A 302 28.03 -18.53 17.20
N LEU A 303 27.39 -17.37 17.26
CA LEU A 303 28.02 -16.08 17.01
C LEU A 303 29.10 -15.78 18.04
N TYR A 304 28.81 -16.03 19.32
CA TYR A 304 29.82 -15.91 20.37
C TYR A 304 31.06 -16.80 20.11
N GLN A 305 30.84 -18.08 19.72
CA GLN A 305 31.95 -18.98 19.33
C GLN A 305 32.72 -18.44 18.12
N ALA A 306 32.07 -17.87 17.12
CA ALA A 306 32.71 -17.26 15.97
C ALA A 306 33.65 -16.12 16.40
N LYS A 307 33.23 -15.28 17.34
CA LYS A 307 34.02 -14.19 17.89
C LYS A 307 35.22 -14.68 18.70
N GLU A 308 35.02 -15.70 19.55
CA GLU A 308 36.11 -16.26 20.41
C GLU A 308 37.16 -17.04 19.59
N THR A 309 36.77 -17.73 18.52
CA THR A 309 37.69 -18.55 17.72
C THR A 309 38.43 -17.78 16.65
N GLY A 310 38.35 -16.44 16.62
CA GLY A 310 39.19 -15.57 15.78
C GLY A 310 38.44 -14.69 14.80
N ARG A 311 37.12 -14.56 14.92
CA ARG A 311 36.28 -13.66 14.09
C ARG A 311 36.32 -13.98 12.58
N ASP A 312 35.68 -13.13 11.76
CA ASP A 312 35.63 -13.25 10.30
C ASP A 312 35.32 -14.69 9.85
N ARG A 313 34.23 -15.27 10.41
CA ARG A 313 33.83 -16.66 10.15
C ARG A 313 32.35 -16.91 10.43
N VAL A 314 31.92 -18.03 9.90
CA VAL A 314 30.60 -18.60 10.17
C VAL A 314 30.75 -19.82 11.08
N VAL A 315 30.00 -19.85 12.17
CA VAL A 315 29.89 -21.03 13.04
C VAL A 315 28.44 -21.51 13.01
N VAL A 316 28.24 -22.81 12.86
CA VAL A 316 26.93 -23.43 12.92
C VAL A 316 26.74 -24.03 14.32
N GLY A 317 25.74 -23.51 15.04
CA GLY A 317 25.38 -24.01 16.35
C GLY A 317 24.64 -25.35 16.27
N ALA A 318 24.97 -26.25 17.16
CA ALA A 318 24.19 -27.45 17.34
C ALA A 318 22.84 -27.11 18.01
N TYR A 319 21.72 -27.44 17.38
CA TYR A 319 20.41 -27.40 18.01
C TYR A 319 20.33 -28.59 18.96
N GLY A 320 20.61 -28.38 20.25
CA GLY A 320 20.50 -29.40 21.27
C GLY A 320 19.14 -29.31 21.98
N LYS A 321 18.44 -30.44 22.10
CA LYS A 321 17.42 -30.60 23.13
C LYS A 321 18.15 -30.57 24.48
N THR A 322 18.09 -29.41 25.16
CA THR A 322 18.40 -29.36 26.59
C THR A 322 17.13 -29.61 27.36
#